data_a4836f984c511ed6a4b3d505cdd534e3
#
_entry.id   a4836f984c511ed6a4b3d505cdd534e3
#
_cell.length_a   1.000
_cell.length_b   1.000
_cell.length_c   1.000
_cell.angle_alpha   90.00
_cell.angle_beta   90.00
_cell.angle_gamma   90.00
#
_symmetry.space_group_name_H-M   'P 1'
#
loop_
_entity.id
_entity.type
_entity.pdbx_description
1 polymer ?
#
loop_
_entity_poly.entity_id
_entity_poly.type
_entity_poly.pdbx_seq_one_letter_code
_entity_poly.pdbx_strand_id
1 'polypeptide(L)'
;IAEGVPDFPDQIRFWKLIAKYKVSWTELSPALIRNQMIKDKKLFNDIDLSSLRMICTGGETWTEKPWKWLFEFIGKSKVPIMNSAGGTEVSGSILHCCLHRPFKVGSFNAPIPGMSADIVDSNGNTVTEDHLGELVMRKSSIGLTKGLWEDDKRYLENYWKVIENFWVHGDLASKDKDGHWYLHGRSDDTIKVSGKRIGPSEIE
;
A
#
# COMPACT_ATOMS: atom_id res chain seq x y z
N ILE A 1 5.68 -20.41 -0.25
CA ILE A 1 6.58 -19.56 -1.06
C ILE A 1 6.70 -20.20 -2.43
N ALA A 2 6.49 -19.44 -3.49
CA ALA A 2 6.67 -19.90 -4.87
C ALA A 2 7.92 -19.24 -5.46
N GLU A 3 8.82 -20.06 -6.02
CA GLU A 3 9.99 -19.57 -6.71
C GLU A 3 9.70 -19.17 -8.17
N GLY A 4 10.50 -18.27 -8.71
CA GLY A 4 10.45 -17.79 -10.07
C GLY A 4 9.41 -16.71 -10.32
N VAL A 5 9.40 -16.21 -11.56
CA VAL A 5 8.50 -15.12 -11.95
C VAL A 5 7.05 -15.60 -12.08
N PRO A 6 6.07 -14.73 -11.73
CA PRO A 6 4.67 -15.11 -11.62
C PRO A 6 3.99 -15.45 -12.96
N ASP A 7 4.58 -15.06 -14.08
CA ASP A 7 4.03 -15.20 -15.43
C ASP A 7 4.94 -15.94 -16.42
N PHE A 8 5.91 -16.70 -15.91
CA PHE A 8 6.78 -17.56 -16.73
C PHE A 8 6.95 -18.94 -16.06
N PRO A 9 6.99 -20.03 -16.84
CA PRO A 9 6.80 -20.15 -18.30
C PRO A 9 5.34 -19.98 -18.77
N ASP A 10 4.39 -19.87 -17.86
CA ASP A 10 2.98 -19.74 -18.15
C ASP A 10 2.49 -18.32 -17.74
N GLN A 11 1.78 -17.64 -18.64
CA GLN A 11 1.33 -16.25 -18.45
C GLN A 11 0.49 -16.01 -17.20
N ILE A 12 -0.15 -17.06 -16.69
CA ILE A 12 -1.00 -17.01 -15.48
C ILE A 12 -0.54 -18.02 -14.44
N ARG A 13 0.74 -18.36 -14.45
CA ARG A 13 1.37 -19.32 -13.54
C ARG A 13 1.00 -19.05 -12.07
N PHE A 14 1.00 -17.79 -11.65
CA PHE A 14 0.67 -17.38 -10.29
C PHE A 14 -0.73 -17.90 -9.88
N TRP A 15 -1.74 -17.69 -10.72
CA TRP A 15 -3.12 -18.12 -10.45
C TRP A 15 -3.27 -19.64 -10.49
N LYS A 16 -2.56 -20.31 -11.40
CA LYS A 16 -2.51 -21.78 -11.46
C LYS A 16 -1.91 -22.38 -10.19
N LEU A 17 -0.90 -21.74 -9.59
CA LEU A 17 -0.36 -22.17 -8.31
C LEU A 17 -1.38 -22.02 -7.18
N ILE A 18 -2.08 -20.90 -7.12
CA ILE A 18 -3.16 -20.67 -6.14
C ILE A 18 -4.23 -21.78 -6.26
N ALA A 19 -4.68 -22.08 -7.46
CA ALA A 19 -5.67 -23.12 -7.71
C ALA A 19 -5.15 -24.52 -7.33
N LYS A 20 -3.95 -24.88 -7.80
CA LYS A 20 -3.32 -26.19 -7.57
C LYS A 20 -3.14 -26.51 -6.09
N TYR A 21 -2.66 -25.53 -5.31
CA TYR A 21 -2.36 -25.73 -3.89
C TYR A 21 -3.48 -25.30 -2.96
N LYS A 22 -4.63 -24.92 -3.50
CA LYS A 22 -5.80 -24.45 -2.74
C LYS A 22 -5.43 -23.35 -1.74
N VAL A 23 -4.66 -22.37 -2.22
CA VAL A 23 -4.17 -21.26 -1.40
C VAL A 23 -5.35 -20.42 -0.93
N SER A 24 -5.40 -20.16 0.38
CA SER A 24 -6.46 -19.36 0.99
C SER A 24 -6.10 -17.90 1.19
N TRP A 25 -4.81 -17.61 1.24
CA TRP A 25 -4.26 -16.26 1.42
C TRP A 25 -3.07 -16.04 0.50
N THR A 26 -3.00 -14.89 -0.14
CA THR A 26 -1.88 -14.52 -1.00
C THR A 26 -1.52 -13.06 -0.83
N GLU A 27 -0.27 -12.72 -1.10
CA GLU A 27 0.22 -11.36 -1.19
C GLU A 27 0.65 -11.07 -2.63
N LEU A 28 0.37 -9.87 -3.11
CA LEU A 28 0.70 -9.44 -4.46
C LEU A 28 0.88 -7.93 -4.54
N SER A 29 1.57 -7.47 -5.58
CA SER A 29 1.74 -6.03 -5.85
C SER A 29 0.74 -5.51 -6.88
N PRO A 30 0.43 -4.21 -6.86
CA PRO A 30 -0.34 -3.56 -7.93
C PRO A 30 0.27 -3.75 -9.32
N ALA A 31 1.61 -3.75 -9.44
CA ALA A 31 2.32 -3.98 -10.70
C ALA A 31 2.01 -5.37 -11.28
N LEU A 32 1.97 -6.43 -10.45
CA LEU A 32 1.58 -7.75 -10.90
C LEU A 32 0.17 -7.72 -11.49
N ILE A 33 -0.76 -7.05 -10.84
CA ILE A 33 -2.15 -6.99 -11.31
C ILE A 33 -2.28 -6.19 -12.61
N ARG A 34 -1.57 -5.07 -12.75
CA ARG A 34 -1.51 -4.33 -14.03
C ARG A 34 -1.03 -5.22 -15.18
N ASN A 35 -0.02 -6.06 -14.94
CA ASN A 35 0.45 -7.04 -15.93
C ASN A 35 -0.60 -8.12 -16.21
N GLN A 36 -1.24 -8.66 -15.18
CA GLN A 36 -2.19 -9.77 -15.34
C GLN A 36 -3.50 -9.35 -16.01
N MET A 37 -3.99 -8.13 -15.76
CA MET A 37 -5.26 -7.66 -16.31
C MET A 37 -5.26 -7.44 -17.83
N ILE A 38 -4.09 -7.32 -18.46
CA ILE A 38 -3.95 -7.21 -19.91
C ILE A 38 -3.91 -8.57 -20.62
N LYS A 39 -3.83 -9.68 -19.89
CA LYS A 39 -3.84 -11.03 -20.46
C LYS A 39 -5.23 -11.40 -20.95
N ASP A 40 -5.30 -12.38 -21.88
CA ASP A 40 -6.59 -12.89 -22.34
C ASP A 40 -7.37 -13.51 -21.17
N LYS A 41 -8.56 -13.00 -20.94
CA LYS A 41 -9.47 -13.50 -19.90
C LYS A 41 -9.81 -14.97 -20.04
N LYS A 42 -9.77 -15.52 -21.25
CA LYS A 42 -10.00 -16.94 -21.51
C LYS A 42 -9.02 -17.86 -20.80
N LEU A 43 -7.79 -17.38 -20.54
CA LEU A 43 -6.78 -18.13 -19.79
C LEU A 43 -7.23 -18.48 -18.36
N PHE A 44 -8.17 -17.72 -17.82
CA PHE A 44 -8.66 -17.88 -16.45
C PHE A 44 -9.91 -18.77 -16.34
N ASN A 45 -10.51 -19.20 -17.45
CA ASN A 45 -11.80 -19.92 -17.44
C ASN A 45 -11.80 -21.21 -16.62
N ASP A 46 -10.69 -21.96 -16.69
CA ASP A 46 -10.56 -23.27 -16.03
C ASP A 46 -9.79 -23.19 -14.69
N ILE A 47 -9.63 -22.00 -14.14
CA ILE A 47 -8.92 -21.80 -12.88
C ILE A 47 -9.88 -21.70 -11.70
N ASP A 48 -9.82 -22.69 -10.82
CA ASP A 48 -10.57 -22.69 -9.58
C ASP A 48 -9.85 -21.89 -8.48
N LEU A 49 -10.30 -20.64 -8.24
CA LEU A 49 -9.81 -19.78 -7.16
C LEU A 49 -10.73 -19.76 -5.94
N SER A 50 -11.67 -20.71 -5.82
CA SER A 50 -12.65 -20.75 -4.73
C SER A 50 -12.06 -20.92 -3.34
N SER A 51 -10.83 -21.43 -3.25
CA SER A 51 -10.09 -21.53 -1.99
C SER A 51 -9.58 -20.18 -1.46
N LEU A 52 -9.49 -19.15 -2.32
CA LEU A 52 -8.94 -17.85 -1.95
C LEU A 52 -9.92 -17.08 -1.07
N ARG A 53 -9.49 -16.73 0.12
CA ARG A 53 -10.29 -16.06 1.16
C ARG A 53 -9.86 -14.62 1.40
N MET A 54 -8.61 -14.30 1.11
CA MET A 54 -8.04 -12.98 1.35
C MET A 54 -6.87 -12.71 0.41
N ILE A 55 -6.79 -11.48 -0.09
CA ILE A 55 -5.66 -10.99 -0.87
C ILE A 55 -5.03 -9.84 -0.09
N CYS A 56 -3.75 -9.95 0.25
CA CYS A 56 -2.96 -8.86 0.79
C CYS A 56 -2.19 -8.17 -0.33
N THR A 57 -1.98 -6.88 -0.16
CA THR A 57 -1.26 -6.08 -1.15
C THR A 57 -0.57 -4.90 -0.49
N GLY A 58 0.53 -4.44 -1.11
CA GLY A 58 1.30 -3.31 -0.62
C GLY A 58 2.43 -2.95 -1.57
N GLY A 59 3.25 -1.99 -1.15
CA GLY A 59 4.46 -1.58 -1.85
C GLY A 59 4.26 -0.48 -2.91
N GLU A 60 3.07 -0.29 -3.41
CA GLU A 60 2.73 0.74 -4.39
C GLU A 60 1.31 1.27 -4.15
N THR A 61 1.03 2.48 -4.68
CA THR A 61 -0.33 3.02 -4.69
C THR A 61 -1.20 2.29 -5.71
N TRP A 62 -2.47 2.17 -5.39
CA TRP A 62 -3.46 1.57 -6.27
C TRP A 62 -4.18 2.63 -7.11
N THR A 63 -4.36 2.33 -8.39
CA THR A 63 -5.34 3.00 -9.24
C THR A 63 -6.65 2.18 -9.28
N GLU A 64 -7.74 2.84 -9.58
CA GLU A 64 -9.09 2.25 -9.48
C GLU A 64 -9.29 1.03 -10.38
N LYS A 65 -8.80 1.09 -11.62
CA LYS A 65 -9.03 0.06 -12.64
C LYS A 65 -8.41 -1.30 -12.29
N PRO A 66 -7.12 -1.43 -11.91
CA PRO A 66 -6.56 -2.70 -11.46
C PRO A 66 -7.20 -3.21 -10.16
N TRP A 67 -7.52 -2.32 -9.21
CA TRP A 67 -8.20 -2.72 -7.99
C TRP A 67 -9.56 -3.36 -8.27
N LYS A 68 -10.41 -2.71 -9.08
CA LYS A 68 -11.70 -3.26 -9.48
C LYS A 68 -11.56 -4.58 -10.23
N TRP A 69 -10.61 -4.67 -11.16
CA TRP A 69 -10.35 -5.93 -11.87
C TRP A 69 -9.99 -7.06 -10.90
N LEU A 70 -9.11 -6.81 -9.93
CA LEU A 70 -8.75 -7.80 -8.93
C LEU A 70 -9.96 -8.20 -8.07
N PHE A 71 -10.71 -7.23 -7.59
CA PHE A 71 -11.87 -7.49 -6.73
C PHE A 71 -12.99 -8.22 -7.46
N GLU A 72 -13.41 -7.72 -8.63
CA GLU A 72 -14.56 -8.22 -9.36
C GLU A 72 -14.25 -9.51 -10.14
N PHE A 73 -13.15 -9.51 -10.88
CA PHE A 73 -12.82 -10.61 -11.79
C PHE A 73 -12.16 -11.78 -11.05
N ILE A 74 -11.13 -11.54 -10.27
CA ILE A 74 -10.42 -12.58 -9.50
C ILE A 74 -11.18 -12.92 -8.23
N GLY A 75 -11.48 -11.93 -7.41
CA GLY A 75 -12.13 -12.06 -6.11
C GLY A 75 -13.62 -12.35 -6.16
N LYS A 76 -14.23 -12.34 -7.37
CA LYS A 76 -15.68 -12.54 -7.59
C LYS A 76 -16.54 -11.65 -6.70
N SER A 77 -16.08 -10.43 -6.41
CA SER A 77 -16.70 -9.45 -5.51
C SER A 77 -16.95 -9.97 -4.07
N LYS A 78 -16.16 -10.95 -3.65
CA LYS A 78 -16.30 -11.61 -2.33
C LYS A 78 -14.99 -11.62 -1.53
N VAL A 79 -13.85 -11.74 -2.21
CA VAL A 79 -12.55 -11.83 -1.56
C VAL A 79 -12.08 -10.43 -1.21
N PRO A 80 -11.87 -10.11 0.09
CA PRO A 80 -11.39 -8.80 0.49
C PRO A 80 -9.94 -8.57 0.06
N ILE A 81 -9.65 -7.33 -0.36
CA ILE A 81 -8.31 -6.87 -0.66
C ILE A 81 -7.80 -6.06 0.53
N MET A 82 -6.84 -6.62 1.25
CA MET A 82 -6.22 -6.05 2.43
C MET A 82 -5.01 -5.21 2.01
N ASN A 83 -5.23 -3.93 1.79
CA ASN A 83 -4.15 -3.01 1.44
C ASN A 83 -3.30 -2.69 2.67
N SER A 84 -1.98 -2.61 2.51
CA SER A 84 -1.03 -2.28 3.57
C SER A 84 0.06 -1.34 3.06
N ALA A 85 0.48 -0.41 3.91
CA ALA A 85 1.58 0.50 3.64
C ALA A 85 2.51 0.59 4.83
N GLY A 86 3.80 0.51 4.56
CA GLY A 86 4.87 0.56 5.53
C GLY A 86 6.21 0.37 4.84
N GLY A 87 7.21 -0.08 5.57
CA GLY A 87 8.55 -0.23 5.00
C GLY A 87 9.48 -1.02 5.90
N THR A 88 10.67 -1.25 5.38
CA THR A 88 11.74 -1.95 6.09
C THR A 88 12.07 -1.27 7.42
N GLU A 89 12.01 0.05 7.44
CA GLU A 89 12.40 0.89 8.60
C GLU A 89 11.41 0.80 9.76
N VAL A 90 10.18 0.32 9.51
CA VAL A 90 9.17 0.11 10.56
C VAL A 90 8.94 -1.38 10.84
N SER A 91 9.68 -2.27 10.16
CA SER A 91 9.55 -3.73 10.27
C SER A 91 8.11 -4.24 10.07
N GLY A 92 7.37 -3.60 9.17
CA GLY A 92 5.97 -3.92 8.91
C GLY A 92 5.20 -2.78 8.26
N SER A 93 3.93 -2.65 8.61
CA SER A 93 3.05 -1.64 8.05
C SER A 93 2.66 -0.58 9.08
N ILE A 94 2.47 0.64 8.61
CA ILE A 94 1.91 1.78 9.38
C ILE A 94 0.40 1.82 9.22
N LEU A 95 -0.06 1.63 7.98
CA LEU A 95 -1.46 1.62 7.60
C LEU A 95 -1.85 0.25 7.06
N HIS A 96 -3.07 -0.19 7.30
CA HIS A 96 -3.60 -1.43 6.77
C HIS A 96 -5.14 -1.41 6.63
N CYS A 97 -5.71 -2.52 6.18
CA CYS A 97 -7.14 -2.75 6.21
C CYS A 97 -7.53 -3.69 7.36
N CYS A 98 -8.53 -3.29 8.15
CA CYS A 98 -9.15 -4.11 9.18
C CYS A 98 -10.46 -4.69 8.64
N LEU A 99 -10.68 -6.00 8.78
CA LEU A 99 -11.87 -6.71 8.27
C LEU A 99 -13.19 -6.25 8.90
N HIS A 100 -13.13 -5.61 10.07
CA HIS A 100 -14.31 -5.12 10.80
C HIS A 100 -14.73 -3.69 10.37
N ARG A 101 -14.08 -3.11 9.38
CA ARG A 101 -14.39 -1.78 8.84
C ARG A 101 -14.70 -1.84 7.35
N PRO A 102 -15.51 -0.93 6.83
CA PRO A 102 -15.75 -0.83 5.39
C PRO A 102 -14.47 -0.71 4.58
N PHE A 103 -14.49 -1.17 3.34
CA PHE A 103 -13.40 -1.06 2.38
C PHE A 103 -13.76 -0.05 1.30
N LYS A 104 -12.79 0.75 0.89
CA LYS A 104 -12.86 1.61 -0.29
C LYS A 104 -11.71 1.30 -1.22
N VAL A 105 -11.91 1.56 -2.50
CA VAL A 105 -10.90 1.32 -3.55
C VAL A 105 -9.59 2.02 -3.19
N GLY A 106 -8.49 1.25 -3.15
CA GLY A 106 -7.13 1.77 -2.92
C GLY A 106 -6.87 2.33 -1.52
N SER A 107 -7.85 2.33 -0.62
CA SER A 107 -7.70 2.90 0.71
C SER A 107 -7.09 1.94 1.73
N PHE A 108 -6.69 2.53 2.85
CA PHE A 108 -6.43 1.86 4.12
C PHE A 108 -7.53 2.30 5.10
N ASN A 109 -8.11 1.39 5.86
CA ASN A 109 -9.20 1.77 6.75
C ASN A 109 -8.80 1.89 8.22
N ALA A 110 -7.52 1.63 8.56
CA ALA A 110 -6.99 1.81 9.90
C ALA A 110 -5.46 1.96 9.93
N PRO A 111 -4.90 2.73 10.85
CA PRO A 111 -3.50 2.56 11.23
C PRO A 111 -3.34 1.25 12.01
N ILE A 112 -2.14 0.67 11.94
CA ILE A 112 -1.80 -0.50 12.77
C ILE A 112 -1.72 -0.07 14.24
N PRO A 113 -2.28 -0.83 15.16
CA PRO A 113 -2.17 -0.54 16.59
C PRO A 113 -0.70 -0.39 17.02
N GLY A 114 -0.40 0.68 17.74
CA GLY A 114 0.95 1.00 18.20
C GLY A 114 1.79 1.87 17.28
N MET A 115 1.33 2.16 16.04
CA MET A 115 2.08 2.98 15.09
C MET A 115 1.92 4.49 15.32
N SER A 116 0.90 4.93 16.06
CA SER A 116 0.63 6.38 16.29
C SER A 116 0.66 7.21 15.00
N ALA A 117 0.11 6.66 13.91
CA ALA A 117 0.12 7.31 12.61
C ALA A 117 -0.72 8.59 12.61
N ASP A 118 -0.23 9.61 11.91
CA ASP A 118 -0.94 10.85 11.66
C ASP A 118 -0.54 11.43 10.30
N ILE A 119 -1.28 12.44 9.84
CA ILE A 119 -0.97 13.20 8.64
C ILE A 119 -0.80 14.65 9.07
N VAL A 120 0.35 15.23 8.76
CA VAL A 120 0.69 16.57 9.22
C VAL A 120 1.15 17.48 8.09
N ASP A 121 0.98 18.80 8.29
CA ASP A 121 1.56 19.83 7.42
C ASP A 121 3.06 20.02 7.71
N SER A 122 3.71 20.93 6.99
CA SER A 122 5.13 21.26 7.18
C SER A 122 5.47 21.86 8.54
N ASN A 123 4.46 22.30 9.30
CA ASN A 123 4.62 22.86 10.65
C ASN A 123 4.34 21.82 11.75
N GLY A 124 4.02 20.58 11.37
CA GLY A 124 3.67 19.50 12.29
C GLY A 124 2.24 19.53 12.82
N ASN A 125 1.35 20.36 12.26
CA ASN A 125 -0.05 20.36 12.62
C ASN A 125 -0.79 19.26 11.88
N THR A 126 -1.69 18.54 12.57
CA THR A 126 -2.57 17.55 11.91
C THR A 126 -3.39 18.25 10.83
N VAL A 127 -3.37 17.69 9.62
CA VAL A 127 -4.21 18.21 8.53
C VAL A 127 -5.67 17.78 8.71
N THR A 128 -6.56 18.63 8.21
CA THR A 128 -8.00 18.31 8.18
C THR A 128 -8.32 17.31 7.08
N GLU A 129 -9.53 16.74 7.12
CA GLU A 129 -10.04 15.79 6.13
C GLU A 129 -9.87 16.30 4.69
N ASP A 130 -9.54 15.38 3.80
CA ASP A 130 -9.31 15.62 2.36
C ASP A 130 -8.12 16.56 2.02
N HIS A 131 -7.29 16.94 3.00
CA HIS A 131 -6.06 17.68 2.75
C HIS A 131 -4.84 16.75 2.71
N LEU A 132 -3.90 17.08 1.83
CA LEU A 132 -2.62 16.37 1.71
C LEU A 132 -1.65 16.80 2.81
N GLY A 133 -0.95 15.83 3.37
CA GLY A 133 0.15 16.04 4.31
C GLY A 133 1.14 14.89 4.30
N GLU A 134 2.17 15.01 5.10
CA GLU A 134 3.16 13.95 5.31
C GLU A 134 2.61 12.88 6.25
N LEU A 135 2.76 11.60 5.87
CA LEU A 135 2.51 10.48 6.76
C LEU A 135 3.62 10.39 7.81
N VAL A 136 3.24 10.52 9.06
CA VAL A 136 4.17 10.51 10.18
C VAL A 136 3.77 9.53 11.27
N MET A 137 4.73 9.13 12.11
CA MET A 137 4.48 8.52 13.40
C MET A 137 4.77 9.52 14.52
N ARG A 138 3.76 9.80 15.36
CA ARG A 138 3.88 10.70 16.51
C ARG A 138 4.68 10.14 17.67
N LYS A 139 4.85 8.81 17.71
CA LYS A 139 5.60 8.09 18.74
C LYS A 139 6.35 6.93 18.10
N SER A 140 7.48 6.58 18.66
CA SER A 140 8.21 5.38 18.25
C SER A 140 7.35 4.13 18.43
N SER A 141 7.43 3.21 17.49
CA SER A 141 6.86 1.87 17.58
C SER A 141 7.94 0.84 17.91
N ILE A 142 7.53 -0.36 18.32
CA ILE A 142 8.44 -1.45 18.64
C ILE A 142 9.25 -1.91 17.41
N GLY A 143 8.68 -1.77 16.20
CA GLY A 143 9.31 -2.19 14.95
C GLY A 143 10.19 -1.12 14.30
N LEU A 144 10.23 0.11 14.87
CA LEU A 144 10.98 1.20 14.26
C LEU A 144 12.48 0.93 14.33
N THR A 145 13.17 1.04 13.18
CA THR A 145 14.62 0.89 13.13
C THR A 145 15.32 1.91 14.03
N LYS A 146 16.46 1.51 14.58
CA LYS A 146 17.29 2.38 15.43
C LYS A 146 18.31 3.20 14.64
N GLY A 147 18.51 2.89 13.36
CA GLY A 147 19.48 3.55 12.50
C GLY A 147 19.60 2.87 11.14
N LEU A 148 20.45 3.42 10.28
CA LEU A 148 20.93 2.80 9.06
C LEU A 148 22.32 2.23 9.28
N TRP A 149 22.71 1.23 8.50
CA TRP A 149 24.05 0.62 8.60
C TRP A 149 25.15 1.66 8.39
N GLU A 150 25.95 1.90 9.43
CA GLU A 150 27.08 2.85 9.45
C GLU A 150 26.73 4.28 8.97
N ASP A 151 25.44 4.70 9.06
CA ASP A 151 24.98 6.00 8.56
C ASP A 151 23.85 6.60 9.43
N ASP A 152 24.15 6.80 10.71
CA ASP A 152 23.20 7.41 11.64
C ASP A 152 22.81 8.83 11.23
N LYS A 153 23.74 9.57 10.60
CA LYS A 153 23.47 10.93 10.12
C LYS A 153 22.33 10.93 9.11
N ARG A 154 22.39 10.06 8.10
CA ARG A 154 21.35 9.92 7.08
C ARG A 154 20.02 9.50 7.69
N TYR A 155 20.03 8.58 8.66
CA TYR A 155 18.83 8.18 9.37
C TYR A 155 18.12 9.34 10.05
N LEU A 156 18.88 10.15 10.80
CA LEU A 156 18.34 11.33 11.48
C LEU A 156 17.83 12.39 10.50
N GLU A 157 18.58 12.65 9.44
CA GLU A 157 18.23 13.68 8.45
C GLU A 157 16.97 13.31 7.65
N ASN A 158 16.82 12.04 7.24
CA ASN A 158 15.73 11.62 6.37
C ASN A 158 14.43 11.32 7.10
N TYR A 159 14.50 10.97 8.40
CA TYR A 159 13.31 10.49 9.11
C TYR A 159 12.92 11.36 10.31
N TRP A 160 13.88 11.97 11.02
CA TRP A 160 13.59 12.67 12.28
C TRP A 160 13.71 14.18 12.20
N LYS A 161 14.46 14.70 11.22
CA LYS A 161 14.71 16.14 11.05
C LYS A 161 13.89 16.78 9.94
N VAL A 162 13.06 16.01 9.24
CA VAL A 162 12.18 16.51 8.16
C VAL A 162 11.08 17.39 8.74
N ILE A 163 10.42 16.91 9.78
CA ILE A 163 9.44 17.66 10.58
C ILE A 163 9.79 17.41 12.04
N GLU A 164 9.98 18.48 12.80
CA GLU A 164 10.43 18.38 14.18
C GLU A 164 9.47 17.55 15.05
N ASN A 165 10.03 16.68 15.90
CA ASN A 165 9.32 15.78 16.82
C ASN A 165 8.51 14.62 16.17
N PHE A 166 8.62 14.39 14.86
CA PHE A 166 7.98 13.28 14.19
C PHE A 166 8.96 12.38 13.45
N TRP A 167 8.65 11.10 13.41
CA TRP A 167 9.26 10.20 12.44
C TRP A 167 8.47 10.28 11.13
N VAL A 168 9.11 10.77 10.08
CA VAL A 168 8.48 11.01 8.76
C VAL A 168 8.70 9.79 7.89
N HIS A 169 7.60 9.22 7.33
CA HIS A 169 7.71 8.06 6.44
C HIS A 169 8.16 8.43 5.03
N GLY A 170 7.86 9.64 4.61
CA GLY A 170 8.19 10.14 3.27
C GLY A 170 7.13 9.79 2.23
N ASP A 171 5.89 9.60 2.66
CA ASP A 171 4.72 9.46 1.79
C ASP A 171 3.76 10.63 2.01
N LEU A 172 3.21 11.15 0.90
CA LEU A 172 2.06 12.02 0.97
C LEU A 172 0.79 11.20 1.22
N ALA A 173 -0.01 11.66 2.16
CA ALA A 173 -1.24 11.00 2.55
C ALA A 173 -2.40 11.98 2.70
N SER A 174 -3.61 11.46 2.60
CA SER A 174 -4.84 12.16 3.00
C SER A 174 -5.76 11.21 3.76
N LYS A 175 -6.78 11.77 4.43
CA LYS A 175 -7.79 11.01 5.11
C LYS A 175 -9.16 11.59 4.79
N ASP A 176 -10.08 10.75 4.31
CA ASP A 176 -11.42 11.19 4.00
C ASP A 176 -12.32 11.32 5.25
N LYS A 177 -13.50 11.90 5.07
CA LYS A 177 -14.51 12.10 6.14
C LYS A 177 -14.98 10.82 6.83
N ASP A 178 -14.86 9.66 6.16
CA ASP A 178 -15.23 8.36 6.72
C ASP A 178 -14.05 7.68 7.44
N GLY A 179 -12.90 8.36 7.51
CA GLY A 179 -11.71 7.92 8.19
C GLY A 179 -10.82 6.94 7.40
N HIS A 180 -11.02 6.82 6.08
CA HIS A 180 -10.13 6.06 5.21
C HIS A 180 -8.92 6.90 4.84
N TRP A 181 -7.78 6.24 4.82
CA TRP A 181 -6.48 6.83 4.50
C TRP A 181 -6.13 6.48 3.05
N TYR A 182 -5.45 7.42 2.38
CA TYR A 182 -4.97 7.26 1.01
C TYR A 182 -3.52 7.71 0.93
N LEU A 183 -2.71 6.98 0.18
CA LEU A 183 -1.35 7.40 -0.17
C LEU A 183 -1.34 7.92 -1.61
N HIS A 184 -0.61 9.01 -1.81
CA HIS A 184 -0.52 9.73 -3.09
C HIS A 184 0.89 9.64 -3.71
N GLY A 185 1.73 8.79 -3.17
CA GLY A 185 3.11 8.57 -3.60
C GLY A 185 4.12 9.17 -2.63
N ARG A 186 5.39 9.06 -3.00
CA ARG A 186 6.50 9.55 -2.18
C ARG A 186 6.51 11.07 -2.16
N SER A 187 6.76 11.66 -0.99
CA SER A 187 6.85 13.11 -0.83
C SER A 187 8.15 13.69 -1.40
N ASP A 188 9.21 12.86 -1.45
CA ASP A 188 10.50 13.16 -2.05
C ASP A 188 10.49 13.12 -3.59
N ASP A 189 9.57 12.37 -4.20
CA ASP A 189 9.40 12.24 -5.65
C ASP A 189 8.39 13.24 -6.24
N THR A 190 7.80 14.12 -5.42
CA THR A 190 6.76 15.06 -5.88
C THR A 190 7.32 16.21 -6.69
N ILE A 191 6.60 16.56 -7.76
CA ILE A 191 6.89 17.73 -8.61
C ILE A 191 6.06 18.92 -8.12
N LYS A 192 6.71 20.09 -7.93
CA LYS A 192 5.97 21.33 -7.64
C LYS A 192 5.54 21.99 -8.95
N VAL A 193 4.23 22.07 -9.19
CA VAL A 193 3.65 22.76 -10.33
C VAL A 193 2.77 23.90 -9.82
N SER A 194 3.14 25.14 -10.10
CA SER A 194 2.35 26.33 -9.71
C SER A 194 1.94 26.35 -8.21
N GLY A 195 2.85 25.91 -7.33
CA GLY A 195 2.61 25.89 -5.89
C GLY A 195 1.88 24.68 -5.35
N LYS A 196 1.41 23.78 -6.20
CA LYS A 196 0.85 22.47 -5.81
C LYS A 196 1.89 21.36 -5.93
N ARG A 197 1.90 20.43 -4.99
CA ARG A 197 2.66 19.18 -5.11
C ARG A 197 1.80 18.17 -5.87
N ILE A 198 2.39 17.56 -6.88
CA ILE A 198 1.77 16.51 -7.70
C ILE A 198 2.65 15.27 -7.54
N GLY A 199 2.06 14.17 -7.10
CA GLY A 199 2.74 12.89 -7.01
C GLY A 199 2.86 12.19 -8.37
N PRO A 200 3.85 11.30 -8.56
CA PRO A 200 3.97 10.51 -9.80
C PRO A 200 2.68 9.75 -10.15
N SER A 201 2.00 9.21 -9.16
CA SER A 201 0.73 8.47 -9.33
C SER A 201 -0.45 9.31 -9.82
N GLU A 202 -0.35 10.64 -9.80
CA GLU A 202 -1.37 11.53 -10.37
C GLU A 202 -1.12 11.83 -11.85
N ILE A 203 0.09 11.50 -12.34
CA ILE A 203 0.51 11.72 -13.73
C ILE A 203 0.33 10.44 -14.56
N GLU A 204 0.49 9.25 -13.94
CA GLU A 204 0.31 7.93 -14.55
C GLU A 204 -1.16 7.55 -14.72
#